data_c5487a15bfada7ce3d1e7efe14a46cc2
#
_entry.id   c5487a15bfada7ce3d1e7efe14a46cc2
#
_cell.length_a   1.000
_cell.length_b   1.000
_cell.length_c   1.000
_cell.angle_alpha   90.00
_cell.angle_beta   90.00
_cell.angle_gamma   90.00
#
_symmetry.space_group_name_H-M   'P 1'
#
loop_
_entity.id
_entity.type
_entity.pdbx_description
1 polymer ?
#
loop_
_entity_poly.entity_id
_entity_poly.type
_entity_poly.pdbx_seq_one_letter_code
_entity_poly.pdbx_strand_id
1 'polypeptide(L)'
;MNPVFINPENEDALTGLPKGCPAFPKIDYENENIPLEDTTRLRKSISGIQSILRGKGLGNLVERMQIKGSAADQCEWTQNRISTLIKEFNGSADCETLYEIFHCIHLWGGASGRNIYVMNGGFENNFCAARYLKISRICKELNRYSKEDSVRTAKRLSNKNLKIPYLGIAFASKHYKFWTMDNLPILDSILNKGVLGRFNAPQFNKYPEFVDLMIDASQAASVRLACFERRLFNFFQSKQGERWIKLRK
;
A
#
# COMPACT_ATOMS: atom_id res chain seq x y z
N MET A 1 14.01 14.01 10.84
CA MET A 1 14.04 13.44 12.22
C MET A 1 14.70 12.08 12.08
N ASN A 2 15.74 11.79 12.86
CA ASN A 2 16.45 10.51 12.75
C ASN A 2 15.53 9.36 13.19
N PRO A 3 15.52 8.22 12.47
CA PRO A 3 14.73 7.06 12.85
C PRO A 3 15.23 6.48 14.17
N VAL A 4 14.31 6.15 15.08
CA VAL A 4 14.62 5.55 16.38
C VAL A 4 14.28 4.06 16.29
N PHE A 5 15.28 3.20 16.48
CA PHE A 5 15.14 1.75 16.53
C PHE A 5 15.12 1.26 17.97
N ILE A 6 14.07 0.57 18.37
CA ILE A 6 13.86 0.08 19.73
C ILE A 6 13.73 -1.45 19.70
N ASN A 7 14.41 -2.13 20.63
CA ASN A 7 14.20 -3.55 20.83
C ASN A 7 12.71 -3.78 21.21
N PRO A 8 11.95 -4.61 20.49
CA PRO A 8 10.53 -4.86 20.78
C PRO A 8 10.23 -5.35 22.20
N GLU A 9 11.23 -5.88 22.90
CA GLU A 9 11.10 -6.35 24.28
C GLU A 9 11.34 -5.23 25.31
N ASN A 10 11.86 -4.07 24.89
CA ASN A 10 12.09 -2.94 25.79
C ASN A 10 10.86 -2.04 25.85
N GLU A 11 9.91 -2.42 26.70
CA GLU A 11 8.65 -1.71 26.89
C GLU A 11 8.81 -0.29 27.46
N ASP A 12 9.77 -0.09 28.37
CA ASP A 12 10.04 1.20 28.98
C ASP A 12 10.53 2.22 27.94
N ALA A 13 11.42 1.80 27.04
CA ALA A 13 11.89 2.66 25.96
C ALA A 13 10.75 3.02 24.99
N LEU A 14 9.80 2.10 24.78
CA LEU A 14 8.68 2.31 23.88
C LEU A 14 7.60 3.22 24.49
N THR A 15 7.25 3.00 25.75
CA THR A 15 6.25 3.80 26.47
C THR A 15 6.76 5.19 26.83
N GLY A 16 8.08 5.37 27.00
CA GLY A 16 8.72 6.67 27.24
C GLY A 16 8.76 7.60 26.03
N LEU A 17 8.36 7.13 24.84
CA LEU A 17 8.38 7.97 23.65
C LEU A 17 7.22 9.00 23.66
N PRO A 18 7.50 10.25 23.25
CA PRO A 18 6.44 11.22 23.03
C PRO A 18 5.38 10.71 22.04
N LYS A 19 4.11 11.07 22.27
CA LYS A 19 3.03 10.70 21.36
C LYS A 19 3.29 11.19 19.94
N GLY A 20 3.20 10.27 18.96
CA GLY A 20 3.48 10.56 17.56
C GLY A 20 4.97 10.59 17.19
N CYS A 21 5.88 10.28 18.12
CA CYS A 21 7.29 10.08 17.80
C CYS A 21 7.45 8.82 16.92
N PRO A 22 8.12 8.90 15.76
CA PRO A 22 8.37 7.72 14.93
C PRO A 22 9.31 6.75 15.62
N ALA A 23 8.91 5.47 15.68
CA ALA A 23 9.76 4.42 16.19
C ALA A 23 9.64 3.16 15.35
N PHE A 24 10.75 2.44 15.22
CA PHE A 24 10.85 1.21 14.45
C PHE A 24 11.29 0.07 15.35
N PRO A 25 10.71 -1.13 15.22
CA PRO A 25 11.21 -2.29 15.94
C PRO A 25 12.59 -2.69 15.42
N LYS A 26 13.50 -3.03 16.33
CA LYS A 26 14.80 -3.60 15.95
C LYS A 26 14.60 -5.10 15.67
N ILE A 27 14.31 -5.44 14.44
CA ILE A 27 14.05 -6.80 13.95
C ILE A 27 14.97 -7.12 12.78
N ASP A 28 15.04 -8.40 12.40
CA ASP A 28 15.73 -8.81 11.19
C ASP A 28 14.94 -8.39 9.95
N TYR A 29 15.46 -7.42 9.21
CA TYR A 29 14.87 -6.89 7.98
C TYR A 29 15.34 -7.63 6.71
N GLU A 30 16.36 -8.48 6.77
CA GLU A 30 16.94 -9.16 5.61
C GLU A 30 16.28 -10.50 5.28
N ASN A 31 15.67 -11.16 6.25
CA ASN A 31 15.07 -12.48 6.04
C ASN A 31 13.84 -12.41 5.13
N GLU A 32 13.93 -12.79 3.87
CA GLU A 32 12.85 -12.74 2.87
C GLU A 32 11.79 -13.85 3.03
N ASN A 33 12.03 -14.85 3.87
CA ASN A 33 11.24 -16.10 3.99
C ASN A 33 10.07 -16.04 4.98
N ILE A 34 9.50 -14.87 5.28
CA ILE A 34 8.28 -14.82 6.09
C ILE A 34 7.07 -15.05 5.20
N PRO A 35 6.28 -16.11 5.42
CA PRO A 35 5.04 -16.34 4.71
C PRO A 35 4.09 -15.16 4.87
N LEU A 36 3.36 -14.83 3.80
CA LEU A 36 2.21 -13.93 3.88
C LEU A 36 1.13 -14.60 4.76
N GLU A 37 1.06 -14.23 6.03
CA GLU A 37 0.22 -14.91 7.03
C GLU A 37 -1.29 -14.79 6.82
N ASP A 38 -1.80 -13.95 5.92
CA ASP A 38 -3.25 -13.78 5.78
C ASP A 38 -3.80 -13.96 4.36
N THR A 39 -3.52 -15.13 3.81
CA THR A 39 -4.08 -15.57 2.52
C THR A 39 -5.62 -15.75 2.55
N THR A 40 -6.21 -15.96 3.74
CA THR A 40 -7.67 -16.14 3.89
C THR A 40 -8.43 -14.85 3.63
N ARG A 41 -7.88 -13.70 4.00
CA ARG A 41 -8.48 -12.38 3.72
C ARG A 41 -8.47 -12.07 2.23
N LEU A 42 -7.37 -12.35 1.54
CA LEU A 42 -7.25 -12.17 0.10
C LEU A 42 -8.29 -13.01 -0.66
N ARG A 43 -8.42 -14.29 -0.32
CA ARG A 43 -9.37 -15.23 -0.95
C ARG A 43 -10.83 -14.77 -0.83
N LYS A 44 -11.25 -14.35 0.37
CA LYS A 44 -12.60 -13.80 0.60
C LYS A 44 -12.81 -12.49 -0.15
N SER A 45 -11.79 -11.66 -0.27
CA SER A 45 -11.84 -10.39 -1.00
C SER A 45 -12.00 -10.61 -2.49
N ILE A 46 -11.23 -11.53 -3.08
CA ILE A 46 -11.30 -11.85 -4.51
C ILE A 46 -12.68 -12.34 -4.88
N SER A 47 -13.23 -13.31 -4.18
CA SER A 47 -14.58 -13.83 -4.43
C SER A 47 -15.64 -12.74 -4.32
N GLY A 48 -15.53 -11.87 -3.33
CA GLY A 48 -16.46 -10.75 -3.15
C GLY A 48 -16.38 -9.73 -4.27
N ILE A 49 -15.19 -9.36 -4.73
CA ILE A 49 -14.99 -8.42 -5.82
C ILE A 49 -15.43 -9.02 -7.15
N GLN A 50 -15.10 -10.27 -7.42
CA GLN A 50 -15.55 -10.97 -8.63
C GLN A 50 -17.09 -11.00 -8.73
N SER A 51 -17.78 -11.29 -7.63
CA SER A 51 -19.26 -11.26 -7.60
C SER A 51 -19.81 -9.88 -7.93
N ILE A 52 -19.23 -8.82 -7.37
CA ILE A 52 -19.67 -7.44 -7.62
C ILE A 52 -19.42 -7.06 -9.08
N LEU A 53 -18.25 -7.37 -9.63
CA LEU A 53 -17.90 -7.06 -11.02
C LEU A 53 -18.83 -7.78 -12.01
N ARG A 54 -19.17 -9.06 -11.76
CA ARG A 54 -20.15 -9.79 -12.58
C ARG A 54 -21.53 -9.14 -12.53
N GLY A 55 -22.00 -8.76 -11.35
CA GLY A 55 -23.27 -8.06 -11.17
C GLY A 55 -23.35 -6.70 -11.89
N LYS A 56 -22.20 -6.14 -12.28
CA LYS A 56 -22.07 -4.87 -13.01
C LYS A 56 -21.79 -5.02 -14.50
N GLY A 57 -21.89 -6.22 -15.05
CA GLY A 57 -21.63 -6.47 -16.47
C GLY A 57 -20.14 -6.52 -16.86
N LEU A 58 -19.24 -6.52 -15.88
CA LEU A 58 -17.78 -6.58 -16.09
C LEU A 58 -17.25 -8.03 -16.09
N GLY A 59 -18.05 -8.98 -16.61
CA GLY A 59 -17.71 -10.40 -16.66
C GLY A 59 -16.39 -10.68 -17.37
N ASN A 60 -16.11 -10.00 -18.48
CA ASN A 60 -14.86 -10.17 -19.24
C ASN A 60 -13.62 -9.82 -18.40
N LEU A 61 -13.72 -8.79 -17.55
CA LEU A 61 -12.64 -8.43 -16.63
C LEU A 61 -12.44 -9.53 -15.58
N VAL A 62 -13.56 -10.08 -15.05
CA VAL A 62 -13.51 -11.19 -14.07
C VAL A 62 -12.88 -12.43 -14.68
N GLU A 63 -13.19 -12.75 -15.94
CA GLU A 63 -12.60 -13.90 -16.64
C GLU A 63 -11.10 -13.73 -16.87
N ARG A 64 -10.68 -12.54 -17.26
CA ARG A 64 -9.23 -12.20 -17.33
C ARG A 64 -8.53 -12.27 -15.96
N MET A 65 -9.27 -12.05 -14.89
CA MET A 65 -8.79 -12.12 -13.50
C MET A 65 -9.01 -13.51 -12.88
N GLN A 66 -9.15 -14.58 -13.68
CA GLN A 66 -9.31 -15.96 -13.19
C GLN A 66 -8.03 -16.40 -12.45
N ILE A 67 -8.05 -16.17 -11.16
CA ILE A 67 -6.96 -16.52 -10.25
C ILE A 67 -7.22 -17.96 -9.76
N LYS A 68 -6.34 -18.87 -10.14
CA LYS A 68 -6.37 -20.28 -9.70
C LYS A 68 -5.27 -20.51 -8.66
N GLY A 69 -5.42 -21.53 -7.84
CA GLY A 69 -4.39 -21.95 -6.90
C GLY A 69 -4.65 -21.54 -5.44
N SER A 70 -3.61 -21.66 -4.63
CA SER A 70 -3.62 -21.24 -3.22
C SER A 70 -3.76 -19.73 -3.09
N ALA A 71 -4.01 -19.23 -1.89
CA ALA A 71 -4.09 -17.78 -1.70
C ALA A 71 -2.72 -17.09 -1.84
N ALA A 72 -1.62 -17.80 -1.58
CA ALA A 72 -0.26 -17.32 -1.86
C ALA A 72 -0.04 -17.18 -3.38
N ASP A 73 -0.41 -18.21 -4.16
CA ASP A 73 -0.34 -18.18 -5.62
C ASP A 73 -1.20 -17.04 -6.20
N GLN A 74 -2.36 -16.79 -5.61
CA GLN A 74 -3.25 -15.71 -6.02
C GLN A 74 -2.65 -14.33 -5.75
N CYS A 75 -1.96 -14.16 -4.63
CA CYS A 75 -1.26 -12.92 -4.31
C CYS A 75 -0.10 -12.67 -5.27
N GLU A 76 0.71 -13.68 -5.51
CA GLU A 76 1.83 -13.64 -6.45
C GLU A 76 1.33 -13.37 -7.88
N TRP A 77 0.31 -14.09 -8.32
CA TRP A 77 -0.30 -13.86 -9.63
C TRP A 77 -0.78 -12.43 -9.79
N THR A 78 -1.51 -11.90 -8.79
CA THR A 78 -2.03 -10.54 -8.83
C THR A 78 -0.89 -9.52 -8.91
N GLN A 79 0.17 -9.70 -8.14
CA GLN A 79 1.33 -8.83 -8.13
C GLN A 79 2.07 -8.88 -9.47
N ASN A 80 2.26 -10.07 -10.03
CA ASN A 80 2.89 -10.27 -11.34
C ASN A 80 2.04 -9.65 -12.45
N ARG A 81 0.72 -9.82 -12.41
CA ARG A 81 -0.20 -9.21 -13.38
C ARG A 81 -0.14 -7.69 -13.34
N ILE A 82 -0.18 -7.08 -12.16
CA ILE A 82 -0.03 -5.63 -12.00
C ILE A 82 1.30 -5.15 -12.61
N SER A 83 2.39 -5.83 -12.29
CA SER A 83 3.73 -5.47 -12.77
C SER A 83 3.83 -5.56 -14.30
N THR A 84 3.24 -6.60 -14.90
CA THR A 84 3.17 -6.77 -16.37
C THR A 84 2.37 -5.65 -17.01
N LEU A 85 1.15 -5.41 -16.55
CA LEU A 85 0.29 -4.36 -17.08
C LEU A 85 0.92 -2.97 -16.99
N ILE A 86 1.60 -2.67 -15.86
CA ILE A 86 2.29 -1.37 -15.69
C ILE A 86 3.49 -1.24 -16.64
N LYS A 87 4.23 -2.32 -16.89
CA LYS A 87 5.36 -2.33 -17.85
C LYS A 87 4.88 -2.15 -19.29
N GLU A 88 3.80 -2.84 -19.65
CA GLU A 88 3.22 -2.78 -20.99
C GLU A 88 2.47 -1.47 -21.26
N PHE A 89 2.06 -0.77 -20.21
CA PHE A 89 1.32 0.47 -20.33
C PHE A 89 2.17 1.59 -20.96
N ASN A 90 1.86 1.93 -22.21
CA ASN A 90 2.59 2.90 -23.03
C ASN A 90 2.24 4.37 -22.78
N GLY A 91 1.40 4.63 -21.78
CA GLY A 91 0.96 6.00 -21.43
C GLY A 91 -0.22 6.51 -22.28
N SER A 92 -0.80 5.66 -23.16
CA SER A 92 -2.05 5.98 -23.86
C SER A 92 -3.22 6.02 -22.88
N ALA A 93 -4.27 6.73 -23.25
CA ALA A 93 -5.50 6.79 -22.46
C ALA A 93 -6.37 5.52 -22.65
N ASP A 94 -5.73 4.33 -22.79
CA ASP A 94 -6.45 3.08 -22.81
C ASP A 94 -7.13 2.87 -21.44
N CYS A 95 -8.41 3.18 -21.41
CA CYS A 95 -9.23 3.10 -20.21
C CYS A 95 -9.32 1.66 -19.69
N GLU A 96 -9.30 0.66 -20.55
CA GLU A 96 -9.43 -0.75 -20.15
C GLU A 96 -8.20 -1.20 -19.37
N THR A 97 -7.01 -0.94 -19.86
CA THR A 97 -5.76 -1.30 -19.17
C THR A 97 -5.62 -0.55 -17.85
N LEU A 98 -5.91 0.76 -17.82
CA LEU A 98 -5.90 1.54 -16.59
C LEU A 98 -6.90 0.99 -15.56
N TYR A 99 -8.08 0.59 -16.02
CA TYR A 99 -9.14 0.03 -15.21
C TYR A 99 -8.72 -1.33 -14.64
N GLU A 100 -8.13 -2.21 -15.46
CA GLU A 100 -7.61 -3.51 -15.02
C GLU A 100 -6.51 -3.34 -13.96
N ILE A 101 -5.53 -2.46 -14.18
CA ILE A 101 -4.47 -2.16 -13.20
C ILE A 101 -5.09 -1.72 -11.87
N PHE A 102 -6.05 -0.81 -11.93
CA PHE A 102 -6.71 -0.31 -10.74
C PHE A 102 -7.40 -1.42 -9.95
N HIS A 103 -8.14 -2.31 -10.63
CA HIS A 103 -8.82 -3.44 -10.00
C HIS A 103 -7.86 -4.46 -9.42
N CYS A 104 -6.78 -4.79 -10.13
CA CYS A 104 -5.77 -5.71 -9.62
C CYS A 104 -5.11 -5.19 -8.33
N ILE A 105 -4.83 -3.89 -8.25
CA ILE A 105 -4.28 -3.28 -7.03
C ILE A 105 -5.29 -3.35 -5.87
N HIS A 106 -6.59 -3.17 -6.15
CA HIS A 106 -7.63 -3.33 -5.13
C HIS A 106 -7.77 -4.78 -4.66
N LEU A 107 -7.67 -5.75 -5.56
CA LEU A 107 -7.64 -7.17 -5.21
C LEU A 107 -6.46 -7.49 -4.30
N TRP A 108 -5.28 -7.05 -4.70
CA TRP A 108 -4.07 -7.21 -3.89
C TRP A 108 -4.20 -6.54 -2.51
N GLY A 109 -4.89 -5.41 -2.45
CA GLY A 109 -5.12 -4.65 -1.20
C GLY A 109 -6.05 -5.31 -0.19
N GLY A 110 -6.70 -6.43 -0.53
CA GLY A 110 -7.49 -7.23 0.39
C GLY A 110 -8.92 -6.73 0.64
N ALA A 111 -9.55 -7.21 1.72
CA ALA A 111 -10.99 -7.05 2.03
C ALA A 111 -11.49 -5.60 2.08
N SER A 112 -10.63 -4.66 2.44
CA SER A 112 -10.99 -3.24 2.45
C SER A 112 -11.27 -2.70 1.04
N GLY A 113 -10.71 -3.31 -0.02
CA GLY A 113 -11.03 -2.99 -1.41
C GLY A 113 -12.50 -3.24 -1.75
N ARG A 114 -13.11 -4.26 -1.15
CA ARG A 114 -14.53 -4.57 -1.33
C ARG A 114 -15.45 -3.39 -0.98
N ASN A 115 -15.13 -2.66 0.09
CA ASN A 115 -15.97 -1.56 0.54
C ASN A 115 -16.06 -0.44 -0.50
N ILE A 116 -15.02 -0.23 -1.29
CA ILE A 116 -15.01 0.79 -2.35
C ILE A 116 -16.03 0.46 -3.46
N TYR A 117 -16.24 -0.82 -3.75
CA TYR A 117 -17.22 -1.26 -4.73
C TYR A 117 -18.65 -1.27 -4.19
N VAL A 118 -18.82 -1.45 -2.88
CA VAL A 118 -20.15 -1.52 -2.23
C VAL A 118 -20.65 -0.14 -1.84
N MET A 119 -19.76 0.71 -1.34
CA MET A 119 -20.12 2.06 -0.91
C MET A 119 -20.21 3.00 -2.13
N ASN A 120 -21.27 3.80 -2.19
CA ASN A 120 -21.45 4.92 -3.13
C ASN A 120 -21.84 4.57 -4.57
N GLY A 121 -22.64 3.56 -4.80
CA GLY A 121 -23.25 3.31 -6.11
C GLY A 121 -22.32 2.73 -7.17
N GLY A 122 -21.11 2.33 -6.76
CA GLY A 122 -20.17 1.63 -7.61
C GLY A 122 -18.99 2.48 -8.08
N PHE A 123 -17.96 1.77 -8.44
CA PHE A 123 -16.67 2.30 -8.88
C PHE A 123 -16.76 3.10 -10.19
N GLU A 124 -17.67 2.77 -11.08
CA GLU A 124 -17.87 3.39 -12.39
C GLU A 124 -18.13 4.89 -12.31
N ASN A 125 -18.88 5.31 -11.29
CA ASN A 125 -19.17 6.73 -11.08
C ASN A 125 -17.99 7.53 -10.53
N ASN A 126 -16.94 6.88 -10.06
CA ASN A 126 -15.84 7.50 -9.32
C ASN A 126 -14.47 7.32 -9.97
N PHE A 127 -14.34 6.36 -10.91
CA PHE A 127 -13.11 6.18 -11.65
C PHE A 127 -12.98 7.25 -12.72
N CYS A 128 -12.08 8.17 -12.50
CA CYS A 128 -11.69 9.15 -13.50
C CYS A 128 -10.39 8.71 -14.16
N ALA A 129 -10.49 8.09 -15.34
CA ALA A 129 -9.35 7.61 -16.12
C ALA A 129 -8.31 8.72 -16.35
N ALA A 130 -8.74 9.93 -16.68
CA ALA A 130 -7.84 11.07 -16.88
C ALA A 130 -7.05 11.42 -15.61
N ARG A 131 -7.68 11.37 -14.44
CA ARG A 131 -7.01 11.60 -13.15
C ARG A 131 -6.05 10.47 -12.82
N TYR A 132 -6.46 9.23 -13.02
CA TYR A 132 -5.62 8.07 -12.77
C TYR A 132 -4.42 8.03 -13.71
N LEU A 133 -4.61 8.36 -14.98
CA LEU A 133 -3.51 8.56 -15.94
C LEU A 133 -2.53 9.65 -15.49
N LYS A 134 -3.03 10.75 -14.94
CA LYS A 134 -2.15 11.80 -14.38
C LYS A 134 -1.34 11.29 -13.20
N ILE A 135 -1.93 10.50 -12.32
CA ILE A 135 -1.23 9.83 -11.21
C ILE A 135 -0.15 8.90 -11.74
N SER A 136 -0.47 8.05 -12.71
CA SER A 136 0.49 7.10 -13.29
C SER A 136 1.69 7.82 -13.93
N ARG A 137 1.46 8.92 -14.64
CA ARG A 137 2.53 9.74 -15.23
C ARG A 137 3.43 10.35 -14.16
N ILE A 138 2.86 10.93 -13.09
CA ILE A 138 3.63 11.47 -11.96
C ILE A 138 4.49 10.38 -11.32
N CYS A 139 3.96 9.17 -11.14
CA CYS A 139 4.70 8.05 -10.58
C CYS A 139 5.82 7.58 -11.53
N LYS A 140 5.54 7.51 -12.84
CA LYS A 140 6.55 7.10 -13.84
C LYS A 140 7.67 8.13 -14.04
N GLU A 141 7.44 9.39 -13.70
CA GLU A 141 8.49 10.43 -13.68
C GLU A 141 9.52 10.21 -12.56
N LEU A 142 9.22 9.34 -11.59
CA LEU A 142 10.17 8.95 -10.53
C LEU A 142 11.24 8.02 -11.10
N ASN A 143 12.12 8.56 -11.95
CA ASN A 143 13.18 7.81 -12.64
C ASN A 143 14.43 7.62 -11.79
N ARG A 144 14.59 8.35 -10.71
CA ARG A 144 15.75 8.32 -9.81
C ARG A 144 15.30 8.02 -8.40
N TYR A 145 15.89 7.00 -7.82
CA TYR A 145 15.59 6.53 -6.46
C TYR A 145 16.30 7.39 -5.41
N SER A 146 16.21 8.72 -5.55
CA SER A 146 16.67 9.60 -4.49
C SER A 146 15.53 9.84 -3.48
N LYS A 147 15.91 10.07 -2.23
CA LYS A 147 14.97 10.44 -1.17
C LYS A 147 14.21 11.71 -1.54
N GLU A 148 14.92 12.72 -2.06
CA GLU A 148 14.37 14.01 -2.45
C GLU A 148 13.32 13.88 -3.55
N ASP A 149 13.56 13.04 -4.55
CA ASP A 149 12.63 12.79 -5.65
C ASP A 149 11.39 12.03 -5.15
N SER A 150 11.56 11.05 -4.28
CA SER A 150 10.46 10.29 -3.67
C SER A 150 9.57 11.21 -2.82
N VAL A 151 10.15 12.06 -1.97
CA VAL A 151 9.40 13.01 -1.14
C VAL A 151 8.69 14.07 -1.99
N ARG A 152 9.35 14.59 -3.05
CA ARG A 152 8.75 15.52 -4.00
C ARG A 152 7.57 14.90 -4.73
N THR A 153 7.72 13.65 -5.18
CA THR A 153 6.65 12.89 -5.83
C THR A 153 5.48 12.65 -4.87
N ALA A 154 5.75 12.26 -3.62
CA ALA A 154 4.72 12.11 -2.59
C ALA A 154 3.97 13.43 -2.31
N LYS A 155 4.66 14.58 -2.30
CA LYS A 155 4.02 15.92 -2.18
C LYS A 155 3.09 16.20 -3.35
N ARG A 156 3.50 15.91 -4.59
CA ARG A 156 2.65 16.07 -5.79
C ARG A 156 1.41 15.19 -5.69
N LEU A 157 1.57 13.91 -5.33
CA LEU A 157 0.48 12.93 -5.21
C LEU A 157 -0.49 13.23 -4.05
N SER A 158 -0.05 13.98 -3.06
CA SER A 158 -0.89 14.43 -1.93
C SER A 158 -1.79 15.61 -2.28
N ASN A 159 -1.67 16.17 -3.48
CA ASN A 159 -2.49 17.29 -3.93
C ASN A 159 -3.96 16.91 -4.02
N LYS A 160 -4.85 17.78 -3.52
CA LYS A 160 -6.31 17.56 -3.52
C LYS A 160 -6.87 17.23 -4.91
N ASN A 161 -6.32 17.82 -5.97
CA ASN A 161 -6.78 17.63 -7.35
C ASN A 161 -6.45 16.23 -7.92
N LEU A 162 -5.57 15.48 -7.25
CA LEU A 162 -5.20 14.12 -7.62
C LEU A 162 -5.91 13.05 -6.76
N LYS A 163 -6.65 13.45 -5.73
CA LYS A 163 -7.42 12.48 -4.93
C LYS A 163 -8.45 11.79 -5.81
N ILE A 164 -8.42 10.47 -5.80
CA ILE A 164 -9.49 9.66 -6.37
C ILE A 164 -10.64 9.68 -5.36
N PRO A 165 -11.86 10.04 -5.77
CA PRO A 165 -13.01 10.03 -4.87
C PRO A 165 -13.11 8.71 -4.10
N TYR A 166 -13.43 8.79 -2.81
CA TYR A 166 -13.57 7.66 -1.89
C TYR A 166 -12.30 6.84 -1.61
N LEU A 167 -11.15 7.15 -2.24
CA LEU A 167 -9.87 6.57 -1.87
C LEU A 167 -9.18 7.41 -0.79
N GLY A 168 -9.10 6.88 0.43
CA GLY A 168 -8.17 7.37 1.45
C GLY A 168 -6.72 7.06 1.08
N ILE A 169 -5.77 7.71 1.76
CA ILE A 169 -4.34 7.52 1.48
C ILE A 169 -3.89 6.07 1.62
N ALA A 170 -4.50 5.29 2.50
CA ALA A 170 -4.19 3.87 2.69
C ALA A 170 -4.36 3.04 1.41
N PHE A 171 -5.33 3.38 0.58
CA PHE A 171 -5.52 2.75 -0.73
C PHE A 171 -4.76 3.47 -1.83
N ALA A 172 -4.76 4.80 -1.84
CA ALA A 172 -4.04 5.57 -2.83
C ALA A 172 -2.54 5.24 -2.84
N SER A 173 -1.92 5.08 -1.67
CA SER A 173 -0.51 4.73 -1.55
C SER A 173 -0.17 3.33 -2.09
N LYS A 174 -1.12 2.39 -2.11
CA LYS A 174 -0.93 1.09 -2.79
C LYS A 174 -0.75 1.29 -4.30
N HIS A 175 -1.57 2.16 -4.90
CA HIS A 175 -1.39 2.53 -6.31
C HIS A 175 -0.05 3.21 -6.54
N TYR A 176 0.34 4.14 -5.68
CA TYR A 176 1.64 4.82 -5.79
C TYR A 176 2.81 3.83 -5.72
N LYS A 177 2.76 2.88 -4.79
CA LYS A 177 3.76 1.81 -4.65
C LYS A 177 3.95 1.04 -5.96
N PHE A 178 2.87 0.53 -6.54
CA PHE A 178 2.95 -0.24 -7.78
C PHE A 178 3.41 0.60 -8.97
N TRP A 179 2.86 1.81 -9.15
CA TRP A 179 3.24 2.70 -10.25
C TRP A 179 4.68 3.21 -10.14
N THR A 180 5.27 3.24 -8.96
CA THR A 180 6.67 3.61 -8.72
C THR A 180 7.60 2.41 -8.57
N MET A 181 7.13 1.19 -8.88
CA MET A 181 7.92 -0.03 -8.68
C MET A 181 8.55 -0.12 -7.29
N ASP A 182 7.71 -0.02 -6.25
CA ASP A 182 8.10 -0.11 -4.84
C ASP A 182 8.95 1.04 -4.25
N ASN A 183 9.04 2.19 -4.97
CA ASN A 183 9.83 3.33 -4.48
C ASN A 183 9.04 4.30 -3.59
N LEU A 184 7.75 4.10 -3.45
CA LEU A 184 6.91 4.79 -2.48
C LEU A 184 6.24 3.77 -1.56
N PRO A 185 6.36 3.94 -0.21
CA PRO A 185 5.78 3.01 0.75
C PRO A 185 4.27 3.20 0.88
N ILE A 186 3.60 2.18 1.39
CA ILE A 186 2.17 2.24 1.74
C ILE A 186 2.01 2.89 3.11
N LEU A 187 1.11 3.87 3.20
CA LEU A 187 0.67 4.43 4.48
C LEU A 187 -0.73 3.90 4.82
N ASP A 188 -0.81 2.72 5.39
CA ASP A 188 -2.07 2.16 5.88
C ASP A 188 -2.27 2.38 7.41
N SER A 189 -3.37 1.86 7.93
CA SER A 189 -3.68 2.00 9.35
C SER A 189 -2.73 1.22 10.27
N ILE A 190 -2.12 0.14 9.78
CA ILE A 190 -1.18 -0.70 10.55
C ILE A 190 0.14 0.04 10.72
N LEU A 191 0.72 0.51 9.62
CA LEU A 191 1.97 1.28 9.64
C LEU A 191 1.78 2.65 10.33
N ASN A 192 0.63 3.29 10.15
CA ASN A 192 0.31 4.54 10.85
C ASN A 192 0.29 4.36 12.38
N LYS A 193 -0.28 3.26 12.87
CA LYS A 193 -0.27 2.94 14.31
C LYS A 193 1.09 2.47 14.79
N GLY A 194 1.68 1.52 14.08
CA GLY A 194 2.91 0.87 14.49
C GLY A 194 4.13 1.80 14.47
N VAL A 195 4.30 2.56 13.39
CA VAL A 195 5.44 3.46 13.19
C VAL A 195 5.21 4.82 13.84
N LEU A 196 4.06 5.45 13.56
CA LEU A 196 3.80 6.83 13.97
C LEU A 196 3.04 6.94 15.31
N GLY A 197 2.59 5.83 15.91
CA GLY A 197 1.76 5.87 17.11
C GLY A 197 0.47 6.67 16.93
N ARG A 198 -0.07 6.74 15.70
CA ARG A 198 -1.28 7.51 15.37
C ARG A 198 -2.45 6.57 15.15
N PHE A 199 -3.48 6.68 15.97
CA PHE A 199 -4.64 5.78 15.96
C PHE A 199 -5.83 6.30 15.14
N ASN A 200 -5.76 7.51 14.65
CA ASN A 200 -6.71 8.06 13.67
C ASN A 200 -6.41 7.56 12.25
N ALA A 201 -7.35 7.78 11.34
CA ALA A 201 -7.15 7.42 9.94
C ALA A 201 -5.93 8.13 9.33
N PRO A 202 -5.13 7.42 8.50
CA PRO A 202 -4.01 8.03 7.77
C PRO A 202 -4.48 9.19 6.88
N GLN A 203 -3.66 10.23 6.80
CA GLN A 203 -3.99 11.47 6.09
C GLN A 203 -3.04 11.77 4.94
N PHE A 204 -3.55 12.31 3.82
CA PHE A 204 -2.75 12.65 2.63
C PHE A 204 -1.64 13.66 2.92
N ASN A 205 -1.90 14.69 3.73
CA ASN A 205 -0.91 15.71 4.09
C ASN A 205 0.26 15.17 4.94
N LYS A 206 0.12 13.97 5.51
CA LYS A 206 1.18 13.29 6.27
C LYS A 206 1.97 12.29 5.44
N TYR A 207 1.55 12.03 4.22
CA TYR A 207 2.19 11.05 3.37
C TYR A 207 3.64 11.42 2.98
N PRO A 208 3.96 12.68 2.59
CA PRO A 208 5.34 13.04 2.28
C PRO A 208 6.30 12.89 3.47
N GLU A 209 5.85 13.27 4.67
CA GLU A 209 6.60 13.11 5.92
C GLU A 209 6.85 11.62 6.23
N PHE A 210 5.84 10.77 5.99
CA PHE A 210 5.96 9.33 6.16
C PHE A 210 6.93 8.71 5.15
N VAL A 211 6.89 9.13 3.87
CA VAL A 211 7.83 8.67 2.84
C VAL A 211 9.26 9.01 3.22
N ASP A 212 9.51 10.24 3.63
CA ASP A 212 10.82 10.71 4.08
C ASP A 212 11.37 9.84 5.22
N LEU A 213 10.55 9.62 6.24
CA LEU A 213 10.88 8.80 7.40
C LEU A 213 11.17 7.33 7.05
N MET A 214 10.34 6.73 6.18
CA MET A 214 10.50 5.33 5.79
C MET A 214 11.77 5.09 4.97
N ILE A 215 12.15 6.06 4.13
CA ILE A 215 13.41 5.99 3.37
C ILE A 215 14.60 6.09 4.33
N ASP A 216 14.61 7.05 5.25
CA ASP A 216 15.69 7.18 6.23
C ASP A 216 15.84 5.91 7.08
N ALA A 217 14.72 5.34 7.51
CA ALA A 217 14.75 4.13 8.33
C ALA A 217 15.24 2.89 7.53
N SER A 218 14.82 2.75 6.28
CA SER A 218 15.29 1.64 5.43
C SER A 218 16.78 1.74 5.12
N GLN A 219 17.28 2.97 4.90
CA GLN A 219 18.71 3.22 4.70
C GLN A 219 19.52 2.94 5.97
N ALA A 220 19.03 3.37 7.15
CA ALA A 220 19.66 3.09 8.43
C ALA A 220 19.70 1.58 8.76
N ALA A 221 18.69 0.83 8.30
CA ALA A 221 18.64 -0.63 8.40
C ALA A 221 19.43 -1.34 7.29
N SER A 222 19.99 -0.60 6.31
CA SER A 222 20.74 -1.13 5.15
C SER A 222 19.94 -2.08 4.27
N VAL A 223 18.61 -1.89 4.17
CA VAL A 223 17.72 -2.74 3.35
C VAL A 223 16.89 -1.92 2.37
N ARG A 224 16.42 -2.57 1.31
CA ARG A 224 15.53 -1.93 0.33
C ARG A 224 14.20 -1.53 0.98
N LEU A 225 13.68 -0.36 0.61
CA LEU A 225 12.43 0.19 1.15
C LEU A 225 11.26 -0.80 1.10
N ALA A 226 11.10 -1.54 0.00
CA ALA A 226 10.04 -2.53 -0.14
C ALA A 226 10.18 -3.71 0.84
N CYS A 227 11.41 -4.18 1.08
CA CYS A 227 11.69 -5.23 2.06
C CYS A 227 11.44 -4.71 3.48
N PHE A 228 11.94 -3.52 3.78
CA PHE A 228 11.74 -2.85 5.06
C PHE A 228 10.25 -2.68 5.40
N GLU A 229 9.47 -2.14 4.47
CA GLU A 229 8.02 -1.97 4.62
C GLU A 229 7.30 -3.30 4.87
N ARG A 230 7.60 -4.33 4.05
CA ARG A 230 6.99 -5.66 4.20
C ARG A 230 7.26 -6.26 5.57
N ARG A 231 8.49 -6.13 6.07
CA ARG A 231 8.89 -6.63 7.40
C ARG A 231 8.17 -5.93 8.52
N LEU A 232 8.09 -4.60 8.44
CA LEU A 232 7.32 -3.82 9.41
C LEU A 232 5.85 -4.22 9.42
N PHE A 233 5.26 -4.37 8.25
CA PHE A 233 3.85 -4.77 8.12
C PHE A 233 3.61 -6.13 8.75
N ASN A 234 4.45 -7.13 8.45
CA ASN A 234 4.35 -8.46 9.03
C ASN A 234 4.58 -8.46 10.54
N PHE A 235 5.59 -7.71 11.02
CA PHE A 235 5.83 -7.57 12.44
C PHE A 235 4.59 -7.02 13.17
N PHE A 236 4.00 -5.94 12.66
CA PHE A 236 2.83 -5.32 13.32
C PHE A 236 1.56 -6.17 13.27
N GLN A 237 1.52 -7.21 12.45
CA GLN A 237 0.44 -8.22 12.45
C GLN A 237 0.73 -9.41 13.38
N SER A 238 1.93 -9.55 13.90
CA SER A 238 2.29 -10.56 14.88
C SER A 238 1.79 -10.21 16.28
N LYS A 239 1.77 -11.18 17.18
CA LYS A 239 1.43 -10.96 18.61
C LYS A 239 2.35 -9.92 19.25
N GLN A 240 3.64 -9.94 18.92
CA GLN A 240 4.62 -8.97 19.41
C GLN A 240 4.33 -7.57 18.86
N GLY A 241 4.00 -7.46 17.59
CA GLY A 241 3.61 -6.21 16.96
C GLY A 241 2.28 -5.65 17.48
N GLU A 242 1.31 -6.50 17.78
CA GLU A 242 0.07 -6.07 18.46
C GLU A 242 0.36 -5.48 19.85
N ARG A 243 1.28 -6.11 20.60
CA ARG A 243 1.73 -5.59 21.91
C ARG A 243 2.42 -4.24 21.74
N TRP A 244 3.34 -4.13 20.79
CA TRP A 244 3.98 -2.87 20.42
C TRP A 244 2.97 -1.74 20.18
N ILE A 245 1.96 -2.01 19.34
CA ILE A 245 0.91 -1.02 19.02
C ILE A 245 0.12 -0.64 20.27
N LYS A 246 -0.19 -1.58 21.16
CA LYS A 246 -0.93 -1.31 22.42
C LYS A 246 -0.14 -0.41 23.35
N LEU A 247 1.16 -0.62 23.49
CA LEU A 247 2.04 0.18 24.36
C LEU A 247 2.22 1.62 23.85
N ARG A 248 1.92 1.89 22.59
CA ARG A 248 2.00 3.23 21.97
C ARG A 248 0.67 4.00 21.99
N LYS A 249 -0.39 3.41 22.45
CA LYS A 249 -1.72 4.01 22.53
C LYS A 249 -1.85 4.94 23.73
#